data_5313076eef1b2f4432ec150487c1a844
#
_entry.id   5313076eef1b2f4432ec150487c1a844
#
_cell.length_a   1.000
_cell.length_b   1.000
_cell.length_c   1.000
_cell.angle_alpha   90.00
_cell.angle_beta   90.00
_cell.angle_gamma   90.00
#
_symmetry.space_group_name_H-M   'P 1'
#
loop_
_entity.id
_entity.type
_entity.pdbx_description
1 polymer ?
#
loop_
_entity_poly.entity_id
_entity_poly.type
_entity_poly.pdbx_seq_one_letter_code
_entity_poly.pdbx_strand_id
1 'polypeptide(L)'
;MYEVKAEGLEESFEGVAAQAAIDALRGEVTDLRGRVDAACVAAARPALGGAKAEEDPARTAFVDGYLRKGIESGVERKSLTTLTPADGGYAVPREIDAVIDATLKSISPIRTIANVVQVGTSGYRKLVSIGSTASGWVAETAARPETDTADFAEIAPPMGELYANPAASQAMLDDAAFDVEAWLANEIATEFARAEGAAFVSGNGTSKPKGFLAGTITNEADGVRAFGTIQYLASGAAGAFAAANPQDRLIDLIQILRSPYRQGASFVMNAATLSVIRKFKTADGAFLWQPGLIEGRPDTLLGYPVVEAADMPDIAANSYSIAFGNFRAGYLIAERAETQILRDPFTNKPFVHFYATKRVGGAVTNSEAIKLMKFAVS
;
A
#
# COMPACT_ATOMS: atom_id res chain seq x y z
N MET A 1 19.25 70.01 48.65
CA MET A 1 18.08 69.24 49.15
C MET A 1 17.00 69.26 48.07
N TYR A 2 17.26 68.81 46.85
CA TYR A 2 16.24 68.66 45.79
C TYR A 2 16.68 67.68 44.70
N GLU A 3 17.19 66.50 45.06
CA GLU A 3 17.58 65.45 44.04
C GLU A 3 16.97 64.05 44.31
N VAL A 4 15.99 63.92 45.20
CA VAL A 4 15.45 62.59 45.58
C VAL A 4 13.99 62.39 45.10
N LYS A 5 13.46 63.23 44.20
CA LYS A 5 12.06 63.11 43.73
C LYS A 5 11.91 62.74 42.26
N ALA A 6 12.97 62.58 41.47
CA ALA A 6 12.86 62.23 40.08
C ALA A 6 12.85 60.72 39.83
N GLU A 7 13.64 59.94 40.58
CA GLU A 7 13.71 58.45 40.39
C GLU A 7 12.41 57.74 40.71
N GLY A 8 11.63 58.17 41.70
CA GLY A 8 10.37 57.54 42.05
C GLY A 8 9.21 57.79 41.07
N LEU A 9 9.34 58.79 40.20
CA LEU A 9 8.34 59.11 39.18
C LEU A 9 8.62 58.34 37.87
N GLU A 10 9.86 58.05 37.51
CA GLU A 10 10.23 57.26 36.33
C GLU A 10 9.84 55.79 36.53
N GLU A 11 10.10 55.18 37.70
CA GLU A 11 9.66 53.81 38.01
C GLU A 11 8.14 53.64 37.98
N SER A 12 7.37 54.68 38.38
CA SER A 12 5.90 54.63 38.31
C SER A 12 5.35 54.78 36.90
N PHE A 13 6.03 55.49 35.99
CA PHE A 13 5.66 55.67 34.59
C PHE A 13 6.02 54.43 33.77
N GLU A 14 7.13 53.77 34.02
CA GLU A 14 7.47 52.49 33.37
C GLU A 14 6.49 51.38 33.79
N GLY A 15 6.10 51.33 35.05
CA GLY A 15 5.10 50.38 35.55
C GLY A 15 3.72 50.59 34.93
N VAL A 16 3.29 51.82 34.72
CA VAL A 16 2.01 52.12 34.05
C VAL A 16 2.05 51.81 32.57
N ALA A 17 3.17 52.10 31.90
CA ALA A 17 3.37 51.76 30.49
C ALA A 17 3.46 50.22 30.25
N ALA A 18 4.12 49.50 31.16
CA ALA A 18 4.16 48.04 31.14
C ALA A 18 2.79 47.41 31.38
N GLN A 19 2.03 47.94 32.31
CA GLN A 19 0.67 47.48 32.58
C GLN A 19 -0.28 47.74 31.41
N ALA A 20 -0.16 48.88 30.74
CA ALA A 20 -0.94 49.18 29.52
C ALA A 20 -0.59 48.24 28.38
N ALA A 21 0.68 47.88 28.23
CA ALA A 21 1.15 46.90 27.22
C ALA A 21 0.61 45.48 27.54
N ILE A 22 0.60 45.06 28.78
CA ILE A 22 0.03 43.80 29.25
C ILE A 22 -1.47 43.76 28.98
N ASP A 23 -2.18 44.80 29.24
CA ASP A 23 -3.63 44.88 29.02
C ASP A 23 -3.97 44.91 27.52
N ALA A 24 -3.14 45.54 26.69
CA ALA A 24 -3.25 45.49 25.23
C ALA A 24 -3.03 44.04 24.69
N LEU A 25 -1.97 43.37 25.17
CA LEU A 25 -1.69 41.97 24.82
C LEU A 25 -2.80 41.02 25.26
N ARG A 26 -3.39 41.25 26.46
CA ARG A 26 -4.55 40.48 26.92
C ARG A 26 -5.75 40.71 26.02
N GLY A 27 -5.96 41.93 25.55
CA GLY A 27 -7.01 42.24 24.57
C GLY A 27 -6.81 41.47 23.25
N GLU A 28 -5.59 41.49 22.69
CA GLU A 28 -5.25 40.74 21.46
C GLU A 28 -5.41 39.23 21.63
N VAL A 29 -4.98 38.67 22.76
CA VAL A 29 -5.13 37.23 23.06
C VAL A 29 -6.60 36.85 23.16
N THR A 30 -7.44 37.72 23.74
CA THR A 30 -8.88 37.48 23.86
C THR A 30 -9.57 37.57 22.50
N ASP A 31 -9.17 38.52 21.64
CA ASP A 31 -9.69 38.65 20.28
C ASP A 31 -9.25 37.47 19.40
N LEU A 32 -8.00 37.04 19.48
CA LEU A 32 -7.50 35.85 18.80
C LEU A 32 -8.24 34.59 19.23
N ARG A 33 -8.49 34.42 20.53
CA ARG A 33 -9.29 33.29 21.04
C ARG A 33 -10.70 33.31 20.46
N GLY A 34 -11.35 34.49 20.47
CA GLY A 34 -12.68 34.63 19.87
C GLY A 34 -12.72 34.28 18.38
N ARG A 35 -11.68 34.66 17.65
CA ARG A 35 -11.53 34.31 16.21
C ARG A 35 -11.27 32.82 15.99
N VAL A 36 -10.45 32.18 16.83
CA VAL A 36 -10.20 30.73 16.78
C VAL A 36 -11.49 29.98 17.15
N ASP A 37 -12.19 30.37 18.21
CA ASP A 37 -13.44 29.72 18.58
C ASP A 37 -14.51 29.88 17.50
N ALA A 38 -14.61 31.06 16.88
CA ALA A 38 -15.53 31.28 15.75
C ALA A 38 -15.16 30.41 14.53
N ALA A 39 -13.86 30.27 14.24
CA ALA A 39 -13.39 29.39 13.18
C ALA A 39 -13.65 27.91 13.49
N CYS A 40 -13.42 27.47 14.73
CA CYS A 40 -13.73 26.12 15.17
C CYS A 40 -15.23 25.81 15.11
N VAL A 41 -16.09 26.76 15.52
CA VAL A 41 -17.56 26.63 15.42
C VAL A 41 -17.99 26.61 13.95
N ALA A 42 -17.37 27.41 13.08
CA ALA A 42 -17.65 27.38 11.65
C ALA A 42 -17.22 26.07 10.99
N ALA A 43 -16.08 25.51 11.40
CA ALA A 43 -15.59 24.21 10.91
C ALA A 43 -16.39 23.02 11.47
N ALA A 44 -16.95 23.14 12.68
CA ALA A 44 -17.75 22.09 13.32
C ALA A 44 -19.25 22.13 12.92
N ARG A 45 -19.71 23.17 12.23
CA ARG A 45 -21.07 23.19 11.70
C ARG A 45 -21.16 22.28 10.49
N PRO A 46 -21.94 21.18 10.52
CA PRO A 46 -22.29 20.49 9.29
C PRO A 46 -23.01 21.50 8.40
N ALA A 47 -22.56 21.66 7.17
CA ALA A 47 -23.19 22.53 6.19
C ALA A 47 -24.58 21.99 5.86
N LEU A 48 -25.58 22.44 6.56
CA LEU A 48 -27.02 22.16 6.33
C LEU A 48 -27.61 23.07 5.22
N GLY A 49 -26.79 23.60 4.39
CA GLY A 49 -27.17 24.34 3.19
C GLY A 49 -26.08 24.12 2.19
N GLY A 50 -26.36 23.26 1.22
CA GLY A 50 -25.42 22.93 0.16
C GLY A 50 -24.83 24.17 -0.50
N ALA A 51 -23.61 24.53 -0.11
CA ALA A 51 -22.68 24.99 -1.10
C ALA A 51 -22.49 23.77 -2.02
N LYS A 52 -23.11 23.78 -3.21
CA LYS A 52 -22.69 22.93 -4.32
C LYS A 52 -21.17 23.02 -4.35
N ALA A 53 -20.48 21.92 -4.02
CA ALA A 53 -19.09 21.81 -4.38
C ALA A 53 -19.02 22.26 -5.84
N GLU A 54 -18.11 23.16 -6.19
CA GLU A 54 -17.86 23.49 -7.59
C GLU A 54 -17.60 22.16 -8.28
N GLU A 55 -18.60 21.70 -9.02
CA GLU A 55 -18.51 20.45 -9.77
C GLU A 55 -17.36 20.66 -10.76
N ASP A 56 -16.30 19.89 -10.60
CA ASP A 56 -15.18 19.90 -11.53
C ASP A 56 -15.75 19.69 -12.96
N PRO A 57 -15.58 20.64 -13.87
CA PRO A 57 -16.15 20.54 -15.22
C PRO A 57 -15.67 19.28 -15.96
N ALA A 58 -14.48 18.76 -15.64
CA ALA A 58 -13.97 17.51 -16.20
C ALA A 58 -14.78 16.30 -15.69
N ARG A 59 -15.13 16.28 -14.42
CA ARG A 59 -15.98 15.25 -13.80
C ARG A 59 -17.36 15.25 -14.40
N THR A 60 -18.01 16.42 -14.52
CA THR A 60 -19.33 16.56 -15.11
C THR A 60 -19.34 16.14 -16.58
N ALA A 61 -18.32 16.54 -17.35
CA ALA A 61 -18.17 16.13 -18.74
C ALA A 61 -18.00 14.61 -18.89
N PHE A 62 -17.24 13.97 -17.99
CA PHE A 62 -17.03 12.53 -18.02
C PHE A 62 -18.28 11.75 -17.59
N VAL A 63 -18.93 12.12 -16.49
CA VAL A 63 -20.08 11.37 -15.94
C VAL A 63 -21.35 11.65 -16.74
N ASP A 64 -21.77 12.89 -16.84
CA ASP A 64 -23.03 13.27 -17.49
C ASP A 64 -22.93 13.33 -19.01
N GLY A 65 -21.77 13.67 -19.55
CA GLY A 65 -21.50 13.70 -20.98
C GLY A 65 -21.16 12.31 -21.51
N TYR A 66 -20.04 11.74 -21.08
CA TYR A 66 -19.50 10.52 -21.66
C TYR A 66 -20.18 9.24 -21.13
N LEU A 67 -20.25 9.01 -19.79
CA LEU A 67 -20.80 7.78 -19.25
C LEU A 67 -22.31 7.65 -19.50
N ARG A 68 -23.09 8.72 -19.29
CA ARG A 68 -24.55 8.67 -19.45
C ARG A 68 -25.00 8.83 -20.90
N LYS A 69 -24.49 9.83 -21.61
CA LYS A 69 -25.00 10.23 -22.94
C LYS A 69 -24.08 9.86 -24.09
N GLY A 70 -22.84 9.41 -23.81
CA GLY A 70 -21.86 9.08 -24.84
C GLY A 70 -21.34 10.28 -25.62
N ILE A 71 -21.42 11.50 -25.05
CA ILE A 71 -20.94 12.73 -25.68
C ILE A 71 -19.44 12.86 -25.39
N GLU A 72 -18.62 12.84 -26.44
CA GLU A 72 -17.16 12.90 -26.35
C GLU A 72 -16.60 14.32 -26.26
N SER A 73 -17.42 15.34 -26.53
CA SER A 73 -17.02 16.74 -26.47
C SER A 73 -16.93 17.22 -25.02
N GLY A 74 -15.75 17.68 -24.62
CA GLY A 74 -15.49 18.19 -23.26
C GLY A 74 -14.73 17.23 -22.34
N VAL A 75 -14.46 15.99 -22.77
CA VAL A 75 -13.63 15.04 -22.03
C VAL A 75 -12.16 15.24 -22.45
N GLU A 76 -11.28 15.38 -21.47
CA GLU A 76 -9.84 15.51 -21.73
C GLU A 76 -9.29 14.24 -22.37
N ARG A 77 -8.74 14.37 -23.58
CA ARG A 77 -8.04 13.30 -24.29
C ARG A 77 -6.56 13.32 -23.91
N LYS A 78 -6.14 12.39 -23.07
CA LYS A 78 -4.70 12.11 -22.91
C LYS A 78 -4.27 11.10 -23.95
N SER A 79 -3.85 11.60 -25.12
CA SER A 79 -3.23 10.79 -26.16
C SER A 79 -1.74 10.60 -25.84
N LEU A 80 -1.34 9.40 -25.47
CA LEU A 80 0.05 8.96 -25.37
C LEU A 80 0.48 8.02 -26.52
N THR A 81 -0.33 7.90 -27.56
CA THR A 81 0.08 7.24 -28.80
C THR A 81 -0.10 8.19 -29.96
N THR A 82 0.98 8.50 -30.65
CA THR A 82 1.04 9.25 -31.91
C THR A 82 0.46 8.49 -33.11
N LEU A 83 -0.21 7.36 -32.89
CA LEU A 83 -0.78 6.49 -33.90
C LEU A 83 -2.27 6.29 -33.61
N THR A 84 -3.08 7.01 -34.37
CA THR A 84 -4.54 6.94 -34.56
C THR A 84 -5.44 7.44 -33.44
N PRO A 85 -6.24 8.53 -33.71
CA PRO A 85 -7.28 9.05 -32.83
C PRO A 85 -8.57 8.19 -32.79
N ALA A 86 -8.59 7.03 -33.47
CA ALA A 86 -9.81 6.25 -33.70
C ALA A 86 -10.14 5.23 -32.62
N ASP A 87 -9.20 4.92 -31.71
CA ASP A 87 -9.40 3.90 -30.68
C ASP A 87 -9.73 4.52 -29.31
N GLY A 88 -10.73 5.32 -29.26
CA GLY A 88 -11.72 5.65 -28.22
C GLY A 88 -11.44 5.46 -26.72
N GLY A 89 -10.20 5.38 -26.27
CA GLY A 89 -9.88 5.33 -24.85
C GLY A 89 -9.77 6.75 -24.28
N TYR A 90 -10.66 7.13 -23.37
CA TYR A 90 -10.57 8.36 -22.60
C TYR A 90 -9.87 8.12 -21.27
N ALA A 91 -8.95 9.03 -20.90
CA ALA A 91 -8.34 9.00 -19.58
C ALA A 91 -9.39 9.29 -18.51
N VAL A 92 -9.35 8.53 -17.42
CA VAL A 92 -10.23 8.73 -16.26
C VAL A 92 -9.88 10.06 -15.60
N PRO A 93 -10.84 10.89 -15.20
CA PRO A 93 -10.58 12.08 -14.40
C PRO A 93 -9.79 11.75 -13.14
N ARG A 94 -8.93 12.66 -12.69
CA ARG A 94 -8.05 12.45 -11.53
C ARG A 94 -8.79 12.06 -10.25
N GLU A 95 -10.01 12.55 -10.05
CA GLU A 95 -10.84 12.22 -8.90
C GLU A 95 -11.27 10.77 -8.89
N ILE A 96 -11.70 10.23 -10.03
CA ILE A 96 -12.07 8.82 -10.17
C ILE A 96 -10.85 7.92 -10.01
N ASP A 97 -9.72 8.28 -10.62
CA ASP A 97 -8.47 7.54 -10.48
C ASP A 97 -7.97 7.53 -9.02
N ALA A 98 -8.13 8.65 -8.30
CA ALA A 98 -7.84 8.74 -6.87
C ALA A 98 -8.75 7.84 -6.00
N VAL A 99 -10.04 7.74 -6.33
CA VAL A 99 -10.97 6.83 -5.65
C VAL A 99 -10.59 5.36 -5.89
N ILE A 100 -10.27 5.01 -7.13
CA ILE A 100 -9.79 3.66 -7.49
C ILE A 100 -8.51 3.35 -6.71
N ASP A 101 -7.54 4.26 -6.68
CA ASP A 101 -6.25 4.05 -6.01
C ASP A 101 -6.39 3.95 -4.48
N ALA A 102 -7.28 4.75 -3.88
CA ALA A 102 -7.60 4.66 -2.45
C ALA A 102 -8.26 3.33 -2.09
N THR A 103 -9.21 2.86 -2.92
CA THR A 103 -9.91 1.59 -2.74
C THR A 103 -8.95 0.41 -2.95
N LEU A 104 -8.09 0.46 -3.96
CA LEU A 104 -7.03 -0.53 -4.19
C LEU A 104 -6.13 -0.69 -2.96
N LYS A 105 -5.68 0.42 -2.36
CA LYS A 105 -4.84 0.41 -1.16
C LYS A 105 -5.57 -0.16 0.06
N SER A 106 -6.86 0.07 0.19
CA SER A 106 -7.65 -0.44 1.32
C SER A 106 -7.95 -1.93 1.23
N ILE A 107 -8.13 -2.47 0.02
CA ILE A 107 -8.55 -3.87 -0.21
C ILE A 107 -7.36 -4.79 -0.47
N SER A 108 -6.29 -4.32 -1.13
CA SER A 108 -5.10 -5.13 -1.42
C SER A 108 -4.01 -4.93 -0.37
N PRO A 109 -3.94 -5.80 0.66
CA PRO A 109 -3.00 -5.64 1.76
C PRO A 109 -1.53 -5.75 1.33
N ILE A 110 -1.22 -6.55 0.31
CA ILE A 110 0.15 -6.68 -0.23
C ILE A 110 0.62 -5.36 -0.83
N ARG A 111 -0.27 -4.61 -1.48
CA ARG A 111 0.06 -3.31 -2.08
C ARG A 111 0.48 -2.26 -1.04
N THR A 112 -0.06 -2.33 0.18
CA THR A 112 0.28 -1.39 1.26
C THR A 112 1.69 -1.58 1.79
N ILE A 113 2.21 -2.81 1.77
CA ILE A 113 3.51 -3.16 2.34
C ILE A 113 4.61 -3.30 1.29
N ALA A 114 4.27 -3.55 0.01
CA ALA A 114 5.21 -3.71 -1.09
C ALA A 114 5.74 -2.37 -1.62
N ASN A 115 6.76 -2.43 -2.48
CA ASN A 115 7.28 -1.27 -3.19
C ASN A 115 6.52 -1.07 -4.51
N VAL A 116 5.74 -0.02 -4.60
CA VAL A 116 4.98 0.33 -5.81
C VAL A 116 5.73 1.39 -6.61
N VAL A 117 5.98 1.10 -7.89
CA VAL A 117 6.67 1.99 -8.82
C VAL A 117 5.81 2.22 -10.06
N GLN A 118 5.55 3.48 -10.36
CA GLN A 118 4.88 3.86 -11.60
C GLN A 118 5.87 3.85 -12.76
N VAL A 119 5.49 3.18 -13.86
CA VAL A 119 6.34 3.00 -15.04
C VAL A 119 5.64 3.53 -16.30
N GLY A 120 6.40 4.23 -17.14
CA GLY A 120 5.88 4.76 -18.41
C GLY A 120 5.91 3.75 -19.56
N THR A 121 6.72 2.69 -19.43
CA THR A 121 6.94 1.71 -20.49
C THR A 121 6.75 0.29 -19.99
N SER A 122 6.36 -0.63 -20.88
CA SER A 122 6.22 -2.06 -20.55
C SER A 122 7.55 -2.79 -20.37
N GLY A 123 8.67 -2.20 -20.75
CA GLY A 123 10.02 -2.78 -20.68
C GLY A 123 10.80 -2.37 -19.43
N TYR A 124 10.11 -2.08 -18.31
CA TYR A 124 10.78 -1.71 -17.06
C TYR A 124 11.68 -2.82 -16.55
N ARG A 125 12.92 -2.46 -16.23
CA ARG A 125 13.95 -3.36 -15.72
C ARG A 125 14.65 -2.70 -14.55
N LYS A 126 14.82 -3.46 -13.47
CA LYS A 126 15.53 -3.03 -12.28
C LYS A 126 16.85 -3.77 -12.14
N LEU A 127 17.95 -3.04 -12.05
CA LEU A 127 19.24 -3.62 -11.71
C LEU A 127 19.34 -3.76 -10.18
N VAL A 128 19.74 -4.95 -9.74
CA VAL A 128 19.98 -5.27 -8.34
C VAL A 128 21.39 -5.83 -8.22
N SER A 129 22.17 -5.32 -7.26
CA SER A 129 23.49 -5.87 -6.94
C SER A 129 23.32 -7.20 -6.20
N ILE A 130 24.03 -8.23 -6.69
CA ILE A 130 24.11 -9.54 -6.06
C ILE A 130 25.48 -9.69 -5.45
N GLY A 131 25.52 -10.05 -4.17
CA GLY A 131 26.78 -10.17 -3.44
C GLY A 131 27.33 -8.83 -2.95
N SER A 132 28.52 -8.85 -2.45
CA SER A 132 29.28 -7.68 -1.99
C SER A 132 30.70 -7.77 -2.48
N THR A 133 31.32 -6.61 -2.71
CA THR A 133 32.75 -6.54 -2.96
C THR A 133 33.50 -7.09 -1.75
N ALA A 134 34.38 -8.06 -1.98
CA ALA A 134 35.20 -8.61 -0.91
C ALA A 134 36.18 -7.55 -0.40
N SER A 135 36.35 -7.47 0.92
CA SER A 135 37.33 -6.58 1.54
C SER A 135 38.20 -7.36 2.51
N GLY A 136 39.46 -6.99 2.64
CA GLY A 136 40.42 -7.64 3.53
C GLY A 136 41.22 -6.63 4.36
N TRP A 137 41.63 -7.04 5.56
CA TRP A 137 42.56 -6.30 6.39
C TRP A 137 43.98 -6.68 5.99
N VAL A 138 44.85 -5.72 5.77
CA VAL A 138 46.25 -5.93 5.35
C VAL A 138 47.18 -5.15 6.26
N ALA A 139 48.30 -5.77 6.60
CA ALA A 139 49.41 -5.04 7.26
C ALA A 139 50.04 -4.01 6.32
N GLU A 140 50.74 -3.04 6.85
CA GLU A 140 51.30 -1.90 6.12
C GLU A 140 52.13 -2.31 4.89
N THR A 141 52.93 -3.37 5.01
CA THR A 141 53.86 -3.85 3.98
C THR A 141 53.38 -5.09 3.22
N ALA A 142 52.18 -5.63 3.54
CA ALA A 142 51.68 -6.83 2.90
C ALA A 142 51.07 -6.54 1.51
N ALA A 143 51.11 -7.52 0.60
CA ALA A 143 50.49 -7.46 -0.72
C ALA A 143 48.97 -7.30 -0.59
N ARG A 144 48.40 -6.48 -1.46
CA ARG A 144 46.94 -6.27 -1.56
C ARG A 144 46.44 -7.01 -2.79
N PRO A 145 45.93 -8.25 -2.63
CA PRO A 145 45.37 -9.02 -3.75
C PRO A 145 44.12 -8.33 -4.27
N GLU A 146 43.85 -8.53 -5.56
CA GLU A 146 42.63 -8.11 -6.20
C GLU A 146 41.43 -8.80 -5.55
N THR A 147 40.35 -8.05 -5.34
CA THR A 147 39.13 -8.54 -4.72
C THR A 147 37.99 -8.57 -5.75
N ASP A 148 37.12 -9.56 -5.65
CA ASP A 148 35.98 -9.69 -6.53
C ASP A 148 35.02 -8.49 -6.38
N THR A 149 34.46 -8.09 -7.52
CA THR A 149 33.43 -7.03 -7.60
C THR A 149 32.05 -7.64 -7.48
N ALA A 150 31.10 -6.87 -6.93
CA ALA A 150 29.70 -7.31 -6.86
C ALA A 150 29.10 -7.49 -8.26
N ASP A 151 28.39 -8.59 -8.46
CA ASP A 151 27.62 -8.86 -9.67
C ASP A 151 26.30 -8.10 -9.71
N PHE A 152 25.77 -7.86 -10.89
CA PHE A 152 24.47 -7.25 -11.10
C PHE A 152 23.50 -8.23 -11.74
N ALA A 153 22.30 -8.36 -11.16
CA ALA A 153 21.18 -9.03 -11.80
C ALA A 153 20.16 -8.01 -12.29
N GLU A 154 19.56 -8.33 -13.42
CA GLU A 154 18.46 -7.59 -13.99
C GLU A 154 17.15 -8.29 -13.68
N ILE A 155 16.21 -7.57 -13.07
CA ILE A 155 14.87 -8.05 -12.76
C ILE A 155 13.88 -7.30 -13.64
N ALA A 156 13.19 -8.04 -14.52
CA ALA A 156 12.10 -7.56 -15.34
C ALA A 156 10.78 -8.11 -14.77
N PRO A 157 9.95 -7.30 -14.06
CA PRO A 157 8.67 -7.75 -13.56
C PRO A 157 7.75 -8.14 -14.72
N PRO A 158 7.19 -9.36 -14.74
CA PRO A 158 6.21 -9.73 -15.75
C PRO A 158 4.99 -8.79 -15.65
N MET A 159 4.66 -8.11 -16.75
CA MET A 159 3.52 -7.23 -16.84
C MET A 159 2.31 -8.00 -17.38
N GLY A 160 1.17 -7.81 -16.74
CA GLY A 160 -0.12 -8.30 -17.18
C GLY A 160 -1.09 -7.16 -17.42
N GLU A 161 -2.08 -7.37 -18.27
CA GLU A 161 -3.21 -6.48 -18.45
C GLU A 161 -4.40 -7.02 -17.66
N LEU A 162 -4.82 -6.25 -16.68
CA LEU A 162 -6.01 -6.53 -15.88
C LEU A 162 -7.17 -5.76 -16.51
N TYR A 163 -8.32 -6.41 -16.66
CA TYR A 163 -9.52 -5.79 -17.19
C TYR A 163 -10.74 -6.07 -16.32
N ALA A 164 -11.68 -5.15 -16.33
CA ALA A 164 -13.03 -5.32 -15.82
C ALA A 164 -14.02 -4.82 -16.87
N ASN A 165 -15.14 -5.50 -17.03
CA ASN A 165 -16.14 -5.17 -18.03
C ASN A 165 -17.56 -5.21 -17.44
N PRO A 166 -17.87 -4.34 -16.44
CA PRO A 166 -19.22 -4.25 -15.90
C PRO A 166 -20.18 -3.73 -16.97
N ALA A 167 -21.43 -4.21 -16.92
CA ALA A 167 -22.50 -3.81 -17.81
C ALA A 167 -23.67 -3.21 -17.02
N ALA A 168 -24.23 -2.11 -17.51
CA ALA A 168 -25.44 -1.49 -16.98
C ALA A 168 -26.47 -1.34 -18.08
N SER A 169 -27.76 -1.45 -17.75
CA SER A 169 -28.80 -1.18 -18.75
C SER A 169 -28.91 0.34 -18.99
N GLN A 170 -29.25 0.73 -20.22
CA GLN A 170 -29.44 2.16 -20.55
C GLN A 170 -30.52 2.80 -19.66
N ALA A 171 -31.62 2.09 -19.41
CA ALA A 171 -32.71 2.55 -18.53
C ALA A 171 -32.18 2.81 -17.09
N MET A 172 -31.32 1.94 -16.56
CA MET A 172 -30.71 2.15 -15.25
C MET A 172 -29.82 3.41 -15.23
N LEU A 173 -29.07 3.68 -16.30
CA LEU A 173 -28.24 4.87 -16.40
C LEU A 173 -29.06 6.16 -16.51
N ASP A 174 -30.21 6.09 -17.20
CA ASP A 174 -31.09 7.25 -17.41
C ASP A 174 -31.94 7.55 -16.16
N ASP A 175 -32.39 6.52 -15.43
CA ASP A 175 -33.30 6.62 -14.28
C ASP A 175 -32.58 6.53 -12.92
N ALA A 176 -31.26 6.40 -12.89
CA ALA A 176 -30.51 6.19 -11.66
C ALA A 176 -30.64 7.37 -10.69
N ALA A 177 -31.20 7.12 -9.52
CA ALA A 177 -31.29 8.05 -8.40
C ALA A 177 -30.00 8.05 -7.53
N PHE A 178 -28.99 7.25 -7.88
CA PHE A 178 -27.73 7.10 -7.15
C PHE A 178 -26.53 7.54 -7.99
N ASP A 179 -25.40 7.77 -7.33
CA ASP A 179 -24.15 8.17 -7.98
C ASP A 179 -23.54 6.98 -8.74
N VAL A 180 -23.78 6.93 -10.05
CA VAL A 180 -23.26 5.90 -10.97
C VAL A 180 -21.73 5.94 -11.03
N GLU A 181 -21.13 7.11 -10.87
CA GLU A 181 -19.67 7.27 -10.89
C GLU A 181 -19.01 6.57 -9.72
N ALA A 182 -19.47 6.89 -8.51
CA ALA A 182 -18.93 6.27 -7.29
C ALA A 182 -19.17 4.75 -7.28
N TRP A 183 -20.33 4.30 -7.74
CA TRP A 183 -20.62 2.88 -7.87
C TRP A 183 -19.66 2.20 -8.84
N LEU A 184 -19.51 2.75 -10.04
CA LEU A 184 -18.64 2.17 -11.09
C LEU A 184 -17.17 2.15 -10.63
N ALA A 185 -16.68 3.24 -10.05
CA ALA A 185 -15.31 3.33 -9.55
C ALA A 185 -15.04 2.30 -8.46
N ASN A 186 -15.97 2.15 -7.50
CA ASN A 186 -15.84 1.17 -6.42
C ASN A 186 -15.90 -0.28 -6.92
N GLU A 187 -16.78 -0.58 -7.88
CA GLU A 187 -16.90 -1.92 -8.44
C GLU A 187 -15.64 -2.33 -9.19
N ILE A 188 -15.14 -1.46 -10.07
CA ILE A 188 -13.89 -1.68 -10.81
C ILE A 188 -12.70 -1.82 -9.84
N ALA A 189 -12.61 -0.93 -8.84
CA ALA A 189 -11.53 -0.96 -7.86
C ALA A 189 -11.55 -2.25 -7.03
N THR A 190 -12.73 -2.70 -6.63
CA THR A 190 -12.92 -3.95 -5.87
C THR A 190 -12.45 -5.16 -6.67
N GLU A 191 -12.89 -5.27 -7.93
CA GLU A 191 -12.47 -6.37 -8.81
C GLU A 191 -10.98 -6.32 -9.12
N PHE A 192 -10.42 -5.15 -9.37
CA PHE A 192 -8.98 -4.99 -9.57
C PHE A 192 -8.18 -5.37 -8.34
N ALA A 193 -8.60 -4.92 -7.15
CA ALA A 193 -7.92 -5.25 -5.90
C ALA A 193 -7.93 -6.76 -5.62
N ARG A 194 -9.05 -7.43 -5.86
CA ARG A 194 -9.18 -8.88 -5.69
C ARG A 194 -8.25 -9.64 -6.65
N ALA A 195 -8.26 -9.27 -7.93
CA ALA A 195 -7.43 -9.94 -8.93
C ALA A 195 -5.93 -9.67 -8.75
N GLU A 196 -5.55 -8.42 -8.38
CA GLU A 196 -4.17 -8.05 -8.07
C GLU A 196 -3.67 -8.79 -6.81
N GLY A 197 -4.47 -8.83 -5.73
CA GLY A 197 -4.12 -9.51 -4.49
C GLY A 197 -3.76 -10.98 -4.73
N ALA A 198 -4.62 -11.71 -5.42
CA ALA A 198 -4.38 -13.10 -5.80
C ALA A 198 -3.12 -13.25 -6.69
N ALA A 199 -2.91 -12.33 -7.63
CA ALA A 199 -1.75 -12.39 -8.51
C ALA A 199 -0.44 -12.08 -7.78
N PHE A 200 -0.41 -11.15 -6.82
CA PHE A 200 0.81 -10.84 -6.06
C PHE A 200 1.22 -11.95 -5.11
N VAL A 201 0.29 -12.77 -4.64
CA VAL A 201 0.57 -13.94 -3.81
C VAL A 201 0.98 -15.15 -4.66
N SER A 202 0.15 -15.57 -5.61
CA SER A 202 0.28 -16.86 -6.31
C SER A 202 0.36 -16.79 -7.83
N GLY A 203 0.40 -15.59 -8.41
CA GLY A 203 0.46 -15.39 -9.87
C GLY A 203 1.68 -16.07 -10.52
N ASN A 204 1.47 -16.72 -11.65
CA ASN A 204 2.51 -17.51 -12.33
C ASN A 204 3.49 -16.70 -13.20
N GLY A 205 3.27 -15.38 -13.37
CA GLY A 205 4.11 -14.51 -14.21
C GLY A 205 3.86 -14.63 -15.71
N THR A 206 2.80 -15.35 -16.15
CA THR A 206 2.42 -15.44 -17.56
C THR A 206 1.18 -14.58 -17.75
N SER A 207 1.31 -13.46 -18.49
CA SER A 207 0.24 -12.49 -18.70
C SER A 207 -0.37 -11.91 -17.41
N LYS A 208 0.32 -12.05 -16.29
CA LYS A 208 -0.04 -11.52 -14.97
C LYS A 208 1.20 -11.38 -14.09
N PRO A 209 1.18 -10.61 -13.00
CA PRO A 209 2.27 -10.50 -12.06
C PRO A 209 2.78 -11.86 -11.58
N LYS A 210 4.08 -11.95 -11.28
CA LYS A 210 4.66 -13.13 -10.63
C LYS A 210 4.56 -12.95 -9.12
N GLY A 211 3.73 -13.78 -8.48
CA GLY A 211 3.54 -13.80 -7.04
C GLY A 211 4.79 -14.28 -6.30
N PHE A 212 4.93 -13.87 -5.04
CA PHE A 212 6.09 -14.28 -4.24
C PHE A 212 6.06 -15.77 -3.85
N LEU A 213 4.90 -16.44 -3.89
CA LEU A 213 4.82 -17.90 -3.70
C LEU A 213 5.07 -18.71 -4.98
N ALA A 214 5.07 -18.06 -6.16
CA ALA A 214 5.24 -18.75 -7.45
C ALA A 214 6.71 -18.87 -7.87
N GLY A 215 7.66 -18.37 -7.07
CA GLY A 215 9.09 -18.49 -7.31
C GLY A 215 9.64 -19.84 -6.87
N THR A 216 10.95 -20.03 -7.07
CA THR A 216 11.68 -21.16 -6.50
C THR A 216 11.79 -20.95 -4.99
N ILE A 217 11.45 -21.98 -4.21
CA ILE A 217 11.44 -21.93 -2.74
C ILE A 217 12.27 -23.13 -2.24
N THR A 218 13.23 -22.87 -1.34
CA THR A 218 14.14 -23.85 -0.75
C THR A 218 14.28 -23.67 0.74
N ASN A 219 14.79 -24.67 1.45
CA ASN A 219 15.15 -24.58 2.87
C ASN A 219 16.59 -24.08 3.09
N GLU A 220 17.37 -23.88 2.02
CA GLU A 220 18.74 -23.43 2.12
C GLU A 220 18.87 -22.03 2.70
N ALA A 221 19.95 -21.82 3.46
CA ALA A 221 20.22 -20.54 4.11
C ALA A 221 20.65 -19.45 3.11
N ASP A 222 20.58 -18.20 3.57
CA ASP A 222 21.10 -17.05 2.84
C ASP A 222 22.61 -17.20 2.57
N GLY A 223 23.03 -16.83 1.37
CA GLY A 223 24.42 -16.94 0.93
C GLY A 223 24.80 -18.28 0.30
N VAL A 224 23.96 -19.32 0.42
CA VAL A 224 24.16 -20.64 -0.24
C VAL A 224 23.20 -20.78 -1.43
N ARG A 225 21.97 -20.33 -1.25
CA ARG A 225 20.93 -20.45 -2.29
C ARG A 225 21.13 -19.47 -3.45
N ALA A 226 20.66 -19.87 -4.62
CA ALA A 226 20.68 -19.02 -5.81
C ALA A 226 19.81 -17.75 -5.60
N PHE A 227 20.24 -16.65 -6.21
CA PHE A 227 19.48 -15.38 -6.20
C PHE A 227 18.07 -15.57 -6.78
N GLY A 228 17.09 -14.91 -6.17
CA GLY A 228 15.68 -15.03 -6.56
C GLY A 228 14.93 -16.22 -5.95
N THR A 229 15.62 -17.12 -5.22
CA THR A 229 15.03 -18.23 -4.49
C THR A 229 14.65 -17.76 -3.07
N ILE A 230 13.43 -18.04 -2.62
CA ILE A 230 12.97 -17.68 -1.27
C ILE A 230 13.21 -18.83 -0.31
N GLN A 231 13.66 -18.51 0.91
CA GLN A 231 13.85 -19.49 1.95
C GLN A 231 12.55 -19.79 2.70
N TYR A 232 12.31 -21.07 2.99
CA TYR A 232 11.26 -21.48 3.91
C TYR A 232 11.82 -22.12 5.18
N LEU A 233 11.02 -22.04 6.24
CA LEU A 233 11.19 -22.78 7.48
C LEU A 233 10.04 -23.78 7.63
N ALA A 234 10.34 -25.04 7.96
CA ALA A 234 9.31 -26.02 8.20
C ALA A 234 8.63 -25.81 9.57
N SER A 235 7.30 -25.97 9.62
CA SER A 235 6.52 -25.87 10.86
C SER A 235 6.77 -27.00 11.85
N GLY A 236 7.36 -28.13 11.37
CA GLY A 236 7.62 -29.32 12.15
C GLY A 236 6.50 -30.36 12.15
N ALA A 237 5.37 -30.07 11.50
CA ALA A 237 4.28 -31.02 11.30
C ALA A 237 3.60 -30.78 9.95
N ALA A 238 3.13 -31.85 9.31
CA ALA A 238 2.41 -31.75 8.04
C ALA A 238 0.99 -31.20 8.28
N GLY A 239 0.69 -30.05 7.66
CA GLY A 239 -0.62 -29.41 7.76
C GLY A 239 -0.99 -28.87 9.14
N ALA A 240 -0.01 -28.69 10.04
CA ALA A 240 -0.21 -28.14 11.38
C ALA A 240 1.07 -27.48 11.90
N PHE A 241 1.00 -26.79 13.01
CA PHE A 241 2.16 -26.46 13.82
C PHE A 241 2.61 -27.68 14.62
N ALA A 242 3.89 -27.69 15.04
CA ALA A 242 4.40 -28.70 15.95
C ALA A 242 3.54 -28.75 17.22
N ALA A 243 3.27 -29.99 17.72
CA ALA A 243 2.44 -30.19 18.91
C ALA A 243 3.07 -29.62 20.18
N ALA A 244 4.41 -29.62 20.27
CA ALA A 244 5.15 -29.02 21.37
C ALA A 244 5.68 -27.64 20.95
N ASN A 245 5.42 -26.64 21.77
CA ASN A 245 5.92 -25.25 21.61
C ASN A 245 5.74 -24.68 20.18
N PRO A 246 4.51 -24.59 19.67
CA PRO A 246 4.26 -24.13 18.30
C PRO A 246 4.77 -22.69 18.06
N GLN A 247 4.87 -21.88 19.10
CA GLN A 247 5.34 -20.50 19.05
C GLN A 247 6.83 -20.38 18.69
N ASP A 248 7.66 -21.40 19.03
CA ASP A 248 9.10 -21.36 18.78
C ASP A 248 9.40 -21.23 17.28
N ARG A 249 8.59 -21.85 16.44
CA ARG A 249 8.73 -21.75 14.98
C ARG A 249 8.49 -20.33 14.44
N LEU A 250 7.63 -19.55 15.09
CA LEU A 250 7.44 -18.13 14.72
C LEU A 250 8.66 -17.30 15.12
N ILE A 251 9.26 -17.60 16.27
CA ILE A 251 10.50 -16.96 16.72
C ILE A 251 11.66 -17.32 15.78
N ASP A 252 11.78 -18.61 15.42
CA ASP A 252 12.78 -19.08 14.46
C ASP A 252 12.66 -18.37 13.11
N LEU A 253 11.42 -18.19 12.61
CA LEU A 253 11.14 -17.49 11.37
C LEU A 253 11.64 -16.02 11.40
N ILE A 254 11.47 -15.35 12.53
CA ILE A 254 12.00 -14.00 12.74
C ILE A 254 13.54 -14.02 12.75
N GLN A 255 14.15 -14.99 13.40
CA GLN A 255 15.61 -15.06 13.56
C GLN A 255 16.34 -15.39 12.26
N ILE A 256 15.74 -16.17 11.36
CA ILE A 256 16.29 -16.48 10.04
C ILE A 256 16.37 -15.23 9.16
N LEU A 257 15.48 -14.24 9.36
CA LEU A 257 15.54 -12.98 8.61
C LEU A 257 16.75 -12.17 9.06
N ARG A 258 17.60 -11.74 8.11
CA ARG A 258 18.77 -10.89 8.41
C ARG A 258 18.36 -9.59 9.07
N SER A 259 19.18 -9.14 10.03
CA SER A 259 18.94 -7.95 10.84
C SER A 259 18.55 -6.67 10.03
N PRO A 260 19.18 -6.34 8.89
CA PRO A 260 18.80 -5.16 8.11
C PRO A 260 17.37 -5.18 7.59
N TYR A 261 16.80 -6.38 7.34
CA TYR A 261 15.44 -6.52 6.82
C TYR A 261 14.37 -6.68 7.92
N ARG A 262 14.77 -6.80 9.19
CA ARG A 262 13.80 -6.87 10.32
C ARG A 262 13.10 -5.54 10.56
N GLN A 263 13.78 -4.42 10.25
CA GLN A 263 13.15 -3.12 10.33
C GLN A 263 12.11 -2.97 9.21
N GLY A 264 10.86 -2.70 9.58
CA GLY A 264 9.75 -2.64 8.64
C GLY A 264 9.27 -3.99 8.12
N ALA A 265 9.67 -5.09 8.77
CA ALA A 265 9.14 -6.42 8.48
C ALA A 265 7.71 -6.56 9.01
N SER A 266 6.91 -7.39 8.34
CA SER A 266 5.54 -7.70 8.71
C SER A 266 5.25 -9.18 8.50
N PHE A 267 4.32 -9.73 9.28
CA PHE A 267 3.72 -11.02 9.02
C PHE A 267 2.59 -10.86 8.01
N VAL A 268 2.51 -11.77 7.05
CA VAL A 268 1.42 -11.86 6.07
C VAL A 268 0.82 -13.26 6.14
N MET A 269 -0.47 -13.32 6.42
CA MET A 269 -1.22 -14.57 6.54
C MET A 269 -2.72 -14.31 6.37
N ASN A 270 -3.50 -15.36 6.18
CA ASN A 270 -4.97 -15.22 6.14
C ASN A 270 -5.60 -15.27 7.55
N ALA A 271 -6.87 -14.91 7.66
CA ALA A 271 -7.65 -14.89 8.90
C ALA A 271 -7.71 -16.28 9.58
N ALA A 272 -7.81 -17.37 8.81
CA ALA A 272 -7.87 -18.72 9.33
C ALA A 272 -6.56 -19.09 10.05
N THR A 273 -5.41 -18.81 9.43
CA THR A 273 -4.08 -19.02 10.02
C THR A 273 -3.88 -18.16 11.26
N LEU A 274 -4.29 -16.89 11.20
CA LEU A 274 -4.23 -15.96 12.32
C LEU A 274 -5.05 -16.47 13.51
N SER A 275 -6.25 -17.00 13.26
CA SER A 275 -7.09 -17.63 14.30
C SER A 275 -6.42 -18.82 14.99
N VAL A 276 -5.64 -19.62 14.26
CA VAL A 276 -4.87 -20.73 14.85
C VAL A 276 -3.80 -20.21 15.79
N ILE A 277 -3.05 -19.17 15.38
CA ILE A 277 -1.98 -18.57 16.21
C ILE A 277 -2.58 -17.91 17.46
N ARG A 278 -3.72 -17.24 17.36
CA ARG A 278 -4.42 -16.64 18.50
C ARG A 278 -4.86 -17.68 19.55
N LYS A 279 -5.06 -18.92 19.16
CA LYS A 279 -5.43 -20.01 20.05
C LYS A 279 -4.25 -20.68 20.77
N PHE A 280 -3.01 -20.24 20.52
CA PHE A 280 -1.85 -20.77 21.25
C PHE A 280 -1.97 -20.42 22.74
N LYS A 281 -1.73 -21.44 23.58
CA LYS A 281 -1.83 -21.35 25.03
C LYS A 281 -0.54 -21.77 25.70
N THR A 282 -0.28 -21.22 26.89
CA THR A 282 0.75 -21.71 27.79
C THR A 282 0.32 -23.04 28.39
N ALA A 283 1.25 -23.72 29.10
CA ALA A 283 0.94 -24.92 29.84
C ALA A 283 -0.19 -24.74 30.88
N ASP A 284 -0.33 -23.53 31.42
CA ASP A 284 -1.37 -23.15 32.38
C ASP A 284 -2.71 -22.78 31.72
N GLY A 285 -2.81 -22.85 30.40
CA GLY A 285 -4.02 -22.58 29.64
C GLY A 285 -4.26 -21.10 29.31
N ALA A 286 -3.38 -20.19 29.66
CA ALA A 286 -3.46 -18.78 29.29
C ALA A 286 -3.11 -18.59 27.80
N PHE A 287 -3.78 -17.66 27.09
CA PHE A 287 -3.45 -17.33 25.73
C PHE A 287 -2.09 -16.63 25.66
N LEU A 288 -1.22 -17.09 24.76
CA LEU A 288 0.12 -16.52 24.54
C LEU A 288 0.08 -15.17 23.86
N TRP A 289 -0.91 -14.95 23.00
CA TRP A 289 -1.08 -13.71 22.30
C TRP A 289 -2.42 -13.07 22.61
N GLN A 290 -2.38 -11.82 23.03
CA GLN A 290 -3.56 -11.00 23.22
C GLN A 290 -3.53 -9.90 22.16
N PRO A 291 -4.60 -9.73 21.38
CA PRO A 291 -4.71 -8.61 20.43
C PRO A 291 -4.64 -7.29 21.19
N GLY A 292 -4.08 -6.26 20.55
CA GLY A 292 -3.99 -4.94 21.14
C GLY A 292 -5.38 -4.39 21.49
N LEU A 293 -5.57 -3.97 22.73
CA LEU A 293 -6.82 -3.36 23.21
C LEU A 293 -6.98 -1.89 22.77
N ILE A 294 -6.01 -1.35 22.05
CA ILE A 294 -6.02 0.05 21.58
C ILE A 294 -6.57 0.09 20.17
N GLU A 295 -7.73 0.74 20.04
CA GLU A 295 -8.37 0.98 18.75
C GLU A 295 -7.43 1.75 17.78
N GLY A 296 -7.36 1.34 16.51
CA GLY A 296 -6.55 1.98 15.47
C GLY A 296 -5.09 1.55 15.39
N ARG A 297 -4.60 0.64 16.24
CA ARG A 297 -3.28 0.02 16.06
C ARG A 297 -3.41 -1.32 15.34
N PRO A 298 -2.57 -1.59 14.31
CA PRO A 298 -2.53 -2.91 13.69
C PRO A 298 -2.15 -3.97 14.74
N ASP A 299 -2.74 -5.15 14.61
CA ASP A 299 -2.36 -6.30 15.44
C ASP A 299 -0.86 -6.57 15.28
N THR A 300 -0.17 -6.79 16.41
CA THR A 300 1.26 -7.11 16.42
C THR A 300 1.49 -8.51 16.95
N LEU A 301 2.28 -9.29 16.24
CA LEU A 301 2.73 -10.60 16.65
C LEU A 301 4.25 -10.54 16.92
N LEU A 302 4.68 -10.84 18.14
CA LEU A 302 6.09 -10.76 18.55
C LEU A 302 6.76 -9.41 18.25
N GLY A 303 5.97 -8.31 18.32
CA GLY A 303 6.47 -6.95 18.07
C GLY A 303 6.42 -6.48 16.59
N TYR A 304 5.99 -7.34 15.66
CA TYR A 304 5.85 -7.03 14.25
C TYR A 304 4.38 -6.92 13.84
N PRO A 305 4.03 -5.99 12.93
CA PRO A 305 2.66 -5.85 12.45
C PRO A 305 2.22 -7.10 11.67
N VAL A 306 0.95 -7.44 11.82
CA VAL A 306 0.31 -8.52 11.09
C VAL A 306 -0.57 -7.91 10.00
N VAL A 307 -0.36 -8.34 8.78
CA VAL A 307 -1.14 -7.96 7.60
C VAL A 307 -1.97 -9.16 7.20
N GLU A 308 -3.27 -9.01 7.29
CA GLU A 308 -4.22 -10.04 6.90
C GLU A 308 -4.43 -9.99 5.39
N ALA A 309 -4.09 -11.09 4.71
CA ALA A 309 -4.26 -11.25 3.26
C ALA A 309 -5.10 -12.49 3.00
N ALA A 310 -6.32 -12.30 2.51
CA ALA A 310 -7.25 -13.39 2.21
C ALA A 310 -6.73 -14.34 1.12
N ASP A 311 -5.86 -13.84 0.24
CA ASP A 311 -5.28 -14.62 -0.87
C ASP A 311 -4.17 -15.59 -0.44
N MET A 312 -3.71 -15.51 0.83
CA MET A 312 -2.74 -16.47 1.36
C MET A 312 -3.40 -17.83 1.57
N PRO A 313 -2.70 -18.95 1.23
CA PRO A 313 -3.24 -20.28 1.36
C PRO A 313 -3.54 -20.64 2.81
N ASP A 314 -4.57 -21.45 3.03
CA ASP A 314 -4.89 -22.05 4.32
C ASP A 314 -3.78 -23.01 4.78
N ILE A 315 -3.77 -23.29 6.09
CA ILE A 315 -2.88 -24.30 6.66
C ILE A 315 -3.28 -25.68 6.11
N ALA A 316 -2.40 -26.24 5.29
CA ALA A 316 -2.54 -27.55 4.69
C ALA A 316 -1.15 -28.20 4.56
N ALA A 317 -1.07 -29.50 4.32
CA ALA A 317 0.20 -30.19 4.13
C ALA A 317 0.97 -29.56 2.93
N ASN A 318 2.21 -29.18 3.18
CA ASN A 318 3.11 -28.50 2.23
C ASN A 318 2.68 -27.09 1.80
N SER A 319 1.69 -26.46 2.44
CA SER A 319 1.30 -25.07 2.14
C SER A 319 2.28 -24.06 2.72
N TYR A 320 2.38 -22.89 2.07
CA TYR A 320 3.13 -21.72 2.55
C TYR A 320 2.14 -20.68 3.07
N SER A 321 1.59 -20.91 4.27
CA SER A 321 0.47 -20.10 4.79
C SER A 321 0.90 -18.87 5.56
N ILE A 322 2.19 -18.74 5.88
CA ILE A 322 2.75 -17.58 6.58
C ILE A 322 3.97 -17.09 5.81
N ALA A 323 3.99 -15.78 5.53
CA ALA A 323 5.17 -15.10 5.05
C ALA A 323 5.59 -14.02 6.06
N PHE A 324 6.89 -13.86 6.27
CA PHE A 324 7.47 -12.86 7.15
C PHE A 324 8.62 -12.15 6.46
N GLY A 325 8.67 -10.86 6.53
CA GLY A 325 9.77 -10.10 5.96
C GLY A 325 9.45 -8.65 5.64
N ASN A 326 10.44 -7.96 5.10
CA ASN A 326 10.30 -6.60 4.60
C ASN A 326 9.87 -6.65 3.13
N PHE A 327 8.57 -6.62 2.88
CA PHE A 327 8.00 -6.67 1.54
C PHE A 327 8.37 -5.44 0.69
N ARG A 328 8.60 -4.29 1.31
CA ARG A 328 9.04 -3.09 0.59
C ARG A 328 10.43 -3.26 -0.04
N ALA A 329 11.32 -3.99 0.61
CA ALA A 329 12.62 -4.34 0.06
C ALA A 329 12.56 -5.57 -0.84
N GLY A 330 11.64 -6.52 -0.57
CA GLY A 330 11.59 -7.83 -1.18
C GLY A 330 10.71 -7.94 -2.41
N TYR A 331 9.60 -7.21 -2.50
CA TYR A 331 8.62 -7.34 -3.57
C TYR A 331 8.34 -6.01 -4.28
N LEU A 332 8.43 -6.00 -5.59
CA LEU A 332 8.19 -4.85 -6.45
C LEU A 332 6.89 -5.01 -7.21
N ILE A 333 6.05 -4.02 -7.15
CA ILE A 333 4.88 -3.84 -8.00
C ILE A 333 5.20 -2.73 -9.00
N ALA A 334 5.18 -3.04 -10.28
CA ALA A 334 5.32 -2.09 -11.36
C ALA A 334 3.95 -1.84 -11.99
N GLU A 335 3.47 -0.62 -11.96
CA GLU A 335 2.19 -0.28 -12.55
C GLU A 335 2.31 0.82 -13.58
N ARG A 336 1.48 0.77 -14.60
CA ARG A 336 1.32 1.87 -15.51
C ARG A 336 0.32 2.86 -14.93
N ALA A 337 0.67 4.14 -14.98
CA ALA A 337 0.01 5.20 -14.23
C ALA A 337 -1.46 5.49 -14.62
N GLU A 338 -2.03 4.87 -15.66
CA GLU A 338 -3.34 5.25 -16.17
C GLU A 338 -4.27 4.03 -16.29
N THR A 339 -5.38 4.07 -15.55
CA THR A 339 -6.54 3.21 -15.78
C THR A 339 -7.34 3.81 -16.92
N GLN A 340 -7.69 3.01 -17.93
CA GLN A 340 -8.49 3.43 -19.09
C GLN A 340 -9.89 2.85 -18.98
N ILE A 341 -10.91 3.66 -19.20
CA ILE A 341 -12.30 3.20 -19.26
C ILE A 341 -12.87 3.52 -20.65
N LEU A 342 -13.34 2.48 -21.32
CA LEU A 342 -14.03 2.56 -22.62
C LEU A 342 -15.50 2.23 -22.43
N ARG A 343 -16.40 3.13 -22.87
CA ARG A 343 -17.84 2.89 -22.91
C ARG A 343 -18.22 2.23 -24.25
N ASP A 344 -18.82 1.05 -24.19
CA ASP A 344 -19.30 0.32 -25.36
C ASP A 344 -20.82 0.10 -25.31
N PRO A 345 -21.61 0.92 -26.02
CA PRO A 345 -23.07 0.74 -26.14
C PRO A 345 -23.47 -0.12 -27.33
N PHE A 346 -22.52 -0.65 -28.13
CA PHE A 346 -22.82 -1.25 -29.43
C PHE A 346 -22.82 -2.78 -29.41
N THR A 347 -21.93 -3.40 -28.58
CA THR A 347 -21.66 -4.84 -28.62
C THR A 347 -22.83 -5.67 -28.10
N ASN A 348 -23.55 -5.23 -27.06
CA ASN A 348 -24.62 -6.01 -26.45
C ASN A 348 -25.83 -5.15 -26.04
N LYS A 349 -26.70 -4.82 -26.98
CA LYS A 349 -27.93 -4.06 -26.70
C LYS A 349 -28.96 -4.89 -25.93
N PRO A 350 -29.65 -4.37 -24.88
CA PRO A 350 -29.76 -2.99 -24.43
C PRO A 350 -28.74 -2.57 -23.35
N PHE A 351 -27.66 -3.31 -23.16
CA PHE A 351 -26.66 -3.02 -22.13
C PHE A 351 -25.54 -2.15 -22.67
N VAL A 352 -25.03 -1.27 -21.82
CA VAL A 352 -23.81 -0.50 -22.03
C VAL A 352 -22.69 -1.12 -21.21
N HIS A 353 -21.61 -1.51 -21.86
CA HIS A 353 -20.43 -2.07 -21.21
C HIS A 353 -19.42 -0.95 -20.90
N PHE A 354 -18.77 -1.05 -19.72
CA PHE A 354 -17.69 -0.17 -19.29
C PHE A 354 -16.42 -0.98 -19.18
N TYR A 355 -15.64 -0.98 -20.26
CA TYR A 355 -14.42 -1.74 -20.34
C TYR A 355 -13.27 -0.95 -19.68
N ALA A 356 -12.87 -1.35 -18.48
CA ALA A 356 -11.74 -0.77 -17.76
C ALA A 356 -10.50 -1.65 -17.90
N THR A 357 -9.35 -1.04 -18.18
CA THR A 357 -8.08 -1.75 -18.28
C THR A 357 -7.00 -1.08 -17.45
N LYS A 358 -6.14 -1.92 -16.84
CA LYS A 358 -4.97 -1.49 -16.09
C LYS A 358 -3.82 -2.47 -16.36
N ARG A 359 -2.59 -1.94 -16.50
CA ARG A 359 -1.39 -2.78 -16.65
C ARG A 359 -0.59 -2.78 -15.37
N VAL A 360 -0.38 -3.97 -14.81
CA VAL A 360 0.34 -4.18 -13.57
C VAL A 360 1.29 -5.36 -13.71
N GLY A 361 2.48 -5.23 -13.13
CA GLY A 361 3.48 -6.28 -13.05
C GLY A 361 3.96 -6.47 -11.62
N GLY A 362 4.54 -7.61 -11.33
CA GLY A 362 5.10 -7.88 -10.01
C GLY A 362 6.21 -8.91 -10.07
N ALA A 363 7.21 -8.73 -9.23
CA ALA A 363 8.30 -9.69 -9.06
C ALA A 363 9.00 -9.52 -7.72
N VAL A 364 9.60 -10.61 -7.23
CA VAL A 364 10.52 -10.58 -6.10
C VAL A 364 11.82 -9.91 -6.53
N THR A 365 12.19 -8.83 -5.85
CA THR A 365 13.45 -8.10 -6.10
C THR A 365 14.56 -8.54 -5.18
N ASN A 366 14.23 -8.91 -3.95
CA ASN A 366 15.20 -9.41 -3.00
C ASN A 366 14.60 -10.58 -2.22
N SER A 367 15.08 -11.77 -2.54
CA SER A 367 14.61 -13.00 -1.90
C SER A 367 15.10 -13.18 -0.46
N GLU A 368 16.13 -12.44 -0.01
CA GLU A 368 16.62 -12.48 1.36
C GLU A 368 15.69 -11.72 2.33
N ALA A 369 14.95 -10.73 1.80
CA ALA A 369 14.07 -9.88 2.59
C ALA A 369 12.73 -10.55 2.96
N ILE A 370 12.39 -11.70 2.37
CA ILE A 370 11.15 -12.44 2.61
C ILE A 370 11.48 -13.88 2.99
N LYS A 371 10.83 -14.41 4.00
CA LYS A 371 10.90 -15.79 4.47
C LYS A 371 9.50 -16.38 4.52
N LEU A 372 9.38 -17.67 4.31
CA LEU A 372 8.12 -18.39 4.30
C LEU A 372 8.10 -19.46 5.39
N MET A 373 6.94 -19.76 5.93
CA MET A 373 6.73 -20.95 6.75
C MET A 373 5.98 -21.99 5.93
N LYS A 374 6.58 -23.16 5.78
CA LYS A 374 5.98 -24.32 5.11
C LYS A 374 5.40 -25.28 6.16
N PHE A 375 4.17 -25.66 6.00
CA PHE A 375 3.52 -26.62 6.89
C PHE A 375 3.89 -28.05 6.51
N ALA A 376 5.13 -28.42 6.84
CA ALA A 376 5.73 -29.73 6.58
C ALA A 376 6.60 -30.16 7.77
N VAL A 377 7.02 -31.42 7.76
CA VAL A 377 7.92 -31.98 8.78
C VAL A 377 9.33 -31.44 8.59
N SER A 378 9.78 -31.25 7.35
CA SER A 378 11.11 -30.74 6.95
C SER A 378 11.05 -29.91 5.68
#